data_ae4a634712c115fd14cd7d32d953c533
#
_entry.id   ae4a634712c115fd14cd7d32d953c533
#
_cell.length_a   1.000
_cell.length_b   1.000
_cell.length_c   1.000
_cell.angle_alpha   90.00
_cell.angle_beta   90.00
_cell.angle_gamma   90.00
#
_symmetry.space_group_name_H-M   'P 1'
#
loop_
_entity.id
_entity.type
_entity.pdbx_description
1 polymer ?
#
loop_
_entity_poly.entity_id
_entity_poly.type
_entity_poly.pdbx_seq_one_letter_code
_entity_poly.pdbx_strand_id
1 'polypeptide(L)'
;MNFAYADMDGRTSRGAQAAIIAARKGMLLVVAMGNDGNKTWHHLSTPADADSILSVGAVNVAGEIAAFSSYGPSADGRVKPEVCAVGAGTALINPANNEMINGNGTSFACPLIAGMAACLWSALPQATNMEIRERIIRSADRYAQPHEQYGYGIPDAWLAYNMQLSTNLQPIYSASTAEKIVKDGHIYIINKGQIYNLLGNKIN
;
A
#
# COMPACT_ATOMS: atom_id res chain seq x y z
N MET A 1 12.13 -17.94 13.06
CA MET A 1 11.38 -18.62 11.96
C MET A 1 12.13 -18.27 10.69
N ASN A 2 12.70 -19.24 10.01
CA ASN A 2 13.42 -18.98 8.76
C ASN A 2 12.39 -19.02 7.63
N PHE A 3 12.08 -17.86 7.04
CA PHE A 3 11.24 -17.80 5.85
C PHE A 3 12.06 -18.16 4.60
N ALA A 4 11.48 -18.99 3.73
CA ALA A 4 11.92 -19.19 2.38
C ALA A 4 11.14 -18.29 1.41
N TYR A 5 11.62 -18.11 0.18
CA TYR A 5 10.85 -17.35 -0.81
C TYR A 5 9.44 -17.95 -1.05
N ALA A 6 9.32 -19.27 -1.00
CA ALA A 6 8.02 -19.95 -1.12
C ALA A 6 6.98 -19.52 -0.09
N ASP A 7 7.42 -18.98 1.06
CA ASP A 7 6.53 -18.48 2.12
C ASP A 7 6.02 -17.05 1.84
N MET A 8 6.55 -16.39 0.81
CA MET A 8 6.13 -15.04 0.37
C MET A 8 4.90 -15.14 -0.56
N ASP A 9 3.93 -15.93 -0.18
CA ASP A 9 2.71 -16.29 -0.92
C ASP A 9 1.46 -15.52 -0.49
N GLY A 10 1.60 -14.61 0.47
CA GLY A 10 0.49 -13.86 1.06
C GLY A 10 -0.38 -14.66 2.03
N ARG A 11 -0.05 -15.92 2.30
CA ARG A 11 -0.88 -16.84 3.11
C ARG A 11 -0.13 -17.45 4.29
N THR A 12 1.14 -17.76 4.10
CA THR A 12 1.96 -18.46 5.09
C THR A 12 2.28 -17.57 6.28
N SER A 13 2.62 -16.29 6.05
CA SER A 13 2.99 -15.40 7.14
C SER A 13 1.76 -14.87 7.88
N ARG A 14 1.83 -14.81 9.21
CA ARG A 14 0.77 -14.20 10.04
C ARG A 14 0.60 -12.71 9.74
N GLY A 15 1.68 -12.01 9.35
CA GLY A 15 1.64 -10.61 8.94
C GLY A 15 0.79 -10.42 7.68
N ALA A 16 1.00 -11.25 6.65
CA ALA A 16 0.20 -11.22 5.42
C ALA A 16 -1.27 -11.58 5.68
N GLN A 17 -1.54 -12.61 6.50
CA GLN A 17 -2.90 -12.96 6.90
C GLN A 17 -3.62 -11.80 7.61
N ALA A 18 -2.95 -11.12 8.55
CA ALA A 18 -3.51 -9.98 9.26
C ALA A 18 -3.78 -8.80 8.30
N ALA A 19 -2.88 -8.53 7.35
CA ALA A 19 -3.04 -7.51 6.32
C ALA A 19 -4.28 -7.78 5.44
N ILE A 20 -4.47 -9.02 5.00
CA ILE A 20 -5.64 -9.43 4.22
C ILE A 20 -6.94 -9.26 5.02
N ILE A 21 -6.94 -9.63 6.30
CA ILE A 21 -8.11 -9.46 7.18
C ILE A 21 -8.44 -7.98 7.33
N ALA A 22 -7.44 -7.11 7.49
CA ALA A 22 -7.64 -5.67 7.59
C ALA A 22 -8.19 -5.08 6.27
N ALA A 23 -7.65 -5.50 5.12
CA ALA A 23 -8.16 -5.10 3.81
C ALA A 23 -9.63 -5.51 3.61
N ARG A 24 -10.01 -6.72 4.01
CA ARG A 24 -11.40 -7.19 3.98
C ARG A 24 -12.34 -6.39 4.88
N LYS A 25 -11.81 -5.75 5.92
CA LYS A 25 -12.57 -4.86 6.81
C LYS A 25 -12.63 -3.40 6.31
N GLY A 26 -12.17 -3.13 5.09
CA GLY A 26 -12.23 -1.83 4.46
C GLY A 26 -11.01 -0.95 4.70
N MET A 27 -9.92 -1.46 5.30
CA MET A 27 -8.66 -0.72 5.39
C MET A 27 -7.90 -0.79 4.06
N LEU A 28 -7.27 0.30 3.65
CA LEU A 28 -6.23 0.28 2.63
C LEU A 28 -4.86 0.27 3.32
N LEU A 29 -4.18 -0.85 3.21
CA LEU A 29 -2.83 -0.99 3.75
C LEU A 29 -1.81 -0.63 2.69
N VAL A 30 -0.86 0.20 3.08
CA VAL A 30 0.31 0.55 2.27
C VAL A 30 1.55 0.04 3.00
N VAL A 31 2.35 -0.77 2.35
CA VAL A 31 3.44 -1.54 2.97
C VAL A 31 4.72 -1.37 2.17
N ALA A 32 5.84 -1.13 2.87
CA ALA A 32 7.15 -1.09 2.23
C ALA A 32 7.55 -2.48 1.69
N MET A 33 8.09 -2.51 0.47
CA MET A 33 8.44 -3.76 -0.24
C MET A 33 9.59 -4.54 0.43
N GLY A 34 10.51 -3.84 1.09
CA GLY A 34 11.76 -4.38 1.64
C GLY A 34 12.99 -3.73 1.00
N ASN A 35 14.14 -3.86 1.67
CA ASN A 35 15.40 -3.22 1.27
C ASN A 35 16.52 -4.26 1.05
N ASP A 36 16.19 -5.37 0.42
CA ASP A 36 17.09 -6.50 0.22
C ASP A 36 17.45 -6.75 -1.27
N GLY A 37 17.05 -5.85 -2.18
CA GLY A 37 17.25 -6.00 -3.61
C GLY A 37 18.69 -6.24 -4.04
N ASN A 38 19.65 -5.66 -3.32
CA ASN A 38 21.09 -5.84 -3.54
C ASN A 38 21.77 -6.80 -2.55
N LYS A 39 20.95 -7.61 -1.80
CA LYS A 39 21.44 -8.62 -0.85
C LYS A 39 21.13 -10.03 -1.34
N THR A 40 21.63 -11.02 -0.61
CA THR A 40 21.42 -12.44 -0.94
C THR A 40 19.94 -12.84 -0.93
N TRP A 41 19.12 -12.25 -0.05
CA TRP A 41 17.67 -12.51 -0.01
C TRP A 41 16.97 -11.99 -1.26
N HIS A 42 17.29 -10.79 -1.72
CA HIS A 42 16.84 -10.18 -2.96
C HIS A 42 15.33 -9.90 -3.06
N HIS A 43 14.49 -10.74 -2.50
CA HIS A 43 13.03 -10.70 -2.65
C HIS A 43 12.35 -9.77 -1.64
N LEU A 44 11.04 -9.60 -1.85
CA LEU A 44 10.14 -8.88 -0.95
C LEU A 44 10.13 -9.48 0.45
N SER A 45 9.70 -8.66 1.41
CA SER A 45 9.54 -9.06 2.81
C SER A 45 8.07 -9.06 3.19
N THR A 46 7.65 -10.03 4.04
CA THR A 46 6.28 -10.01 4.58
C THR A 46 6.05 -8.77 5.47
N PRO A 47 4.87 -8.12 5.44
CA PRO A 47 3.62 -8.51 4.77
C PRO A 47 3.44 -7.93 3.35
N ALA A 48 4.51 -7.48 2.66
CA ALA A 48 4.40 -6.94 1.30
C ALA A 48 3.90 -7.99 0.28
N ASP A 49 4.03 -9.28 0.60
CA ASP A 49 3.48 -10.41 -0.14
C ASP A 49 1.95 -10.54 -0.04
N ALA A 50 1.30 -9.84 0.90
CA ALA A 50 -0.14 -9.95 1.09
C ALA A 50 -0.93 -9.51 -0.14
N ASP A 51 -2.08 -10.17 -0.36
CA ASP A 51 -3.06 -9.73 -1.35
C ASP A 51 -3.86 -8.51 -0.84
N SER A 52 -4.49 -7.78 -1.76
CA SER A 52 -5.41 -6.66 -1.43
C SER A 52 -4.79 -5.49 -0.68
N ILE A 53 -3.47 -5.31 -0.79
CA ILE A 53 -2.70 -4.19 -0.23
C ILE A 53 -2.00 -3.39 -1.34
N LEU A 54 -1.32 -2.31 -0.99
CA LEU A 54 -0.34 -1.63 -1.84
C LEU A 54 1.06 -1.86 -1.26
N SER A 55 1.87 -2.72 -1.87
CA SER A 55 3.29 -2.80 -1.57
C SER A 55 4.05 -1.77 -2.43
N VAL A 56 5.03 -1.10 -1.82
CA VAL A 56 5.69 0.07 -2.41
C VAL A 56 7.18 -0.16 -2.54
N GLY A 57 7.67 -0.12 -3.78
CA GLY A 57 9.09 -0.10 -4.13
C GLY A 57 9.68 1.31 -4.06
N ALA A 58 11.01 1.41 -4.14
CA ALA A 58 11.72 2.68 -4.04
C ALA A 58 12.41 3.06 -5.34
N VAL A 59 12.18 4.30 -5.79
CA VAL A 59 12.91 4.96 -6.87
C VAL A 59 13.63 6.20 -6.33
N ASN A 60 14.55 6.77 -7.11
CA ASN A 60 15.11 8.10 -6.87
C ASN A 60 14.23 9.19 -7.51
N VAL A 61 14.61 10.45 -7.38
CA VAL A 61 13.86 11.61 -7.94
C VAL A 61 13.82 11.63 -9.47
N ALA A 62 14.71 10.90 -10.15
CA ALA A 62 14.67 10.72 -11.60
C ALA A 62 13.75 9.56 -12.05
N GLY A 63 13.12 8.85 -11.11
CA GLY A 63 12.28 7.70 -11.39
C GLY A 63 13.06 6.40 -11.64
N GLU A 64 14.37 6.38 -11.36
CA GLU A 64 15.19 5.18 -11.50
C GLU A 64 15.10 4.32 -10.26
N ILE A 65 15.02 2.98 -10.45
CA ILE A 65 14.89 2.04 -9.33
C ILE A 65 16.09 2.11 -8.39
N ALA A 66 15.84 2.13 -7.11
CA ALA A 66 16.90 2.06 -6.10
C ALA A 66 17.41 0.61 -5.99
N ALA A 67 18.72 0.42 -6.05
CA ALA A 67 19.34 -0.91 -6.05
C ALA A 67 18.96 -1.76 -4.82
N PHE A 68 18.62 -1.13 -3.69
CA PHE A 68 18.18 -1.83 -2.49
C PHE A 68 16.71 -2.24 -2.53
N SER A 69 15.87 -1.65 -3.42
CA SER A 69 14.45 -1.99 -3.48
C SER A 69 14.27 -3.48 -3.80
N SER A 70 13.60 -4.19 -2.92
CA SER A 70 13.37 -5.64 -3.07
C SER A 70 12.57 -5.97 -4.33
N TYR A 71 12.76 -7.18 -4.83
CA TYR A 71 12.14 -7.69 -6.05
C TYR A 71 10.86 -8.47 -5.73
N GLY A 72 9.88 -8.37 -6.62
CA GLY A 72 8.83 -9.36 -6.80
C GLY A 72 9.25 -10.45 -7.80
N PRO A 73 8.30 -11.19 -8.27
CA PRO A 73 6.90 -11.25 -7.83
C PRO A 73 6.75 -11.85 -6.42
N SER A 74 5.51 -11.99 -5.91
CA SER A 74 5.26 -12.89 -4.79
C SER A 74 5.42 -14.34 -5.22
N ALA A 75 5.60 -15.26 -4.27
CA ALA A 75 5.84 -16.68 -4.57
C ALA A 75 4.69 -17.35 -5.33
N ASP A 76 3.47 -16.81 -5.21
CA ASP A 76 2.29 -17.24 -5.97
C ASP A 76 2.09 -16.45 -7.30
N GLY A 77 3.11 -15.69 -7.73
CA GLY A 77 3.19 -15.08 -9.06
C GLY A 77 2.47 -13.74 -9.22
N ARG A 78 2.00 -13.10 -8.13
CA ARG A 78 1.39 -11.76 -8.23
C ARG A 78 2.44 -10.69 -8.44
N VAL A 79 2.10 -9.67 -9.24
CA VAL A 79 2.94 -8.49 -9.43
C VAL A 79 3.18 -7.79 -8.09
N LYS A 80 4.45 -7.63 -7.74
CA LYS A 80 4.97 -6.92 -6.57
C LYS A 80 6.29 -6.23 -6.95
N PRO A 81 6.52 -4.98 -6.43
CA PRO A 81 5.56 -4.15 -5.70
C PRO A 81 4.35 -3.82 -6.56
N GLU A 82 3.24 -3.35 -5.96
CA GLU A 82 2.18 -2.77 -6.76
C GLU A 82 2.64 -1.47 -7.41
N VAL A 83 3.27 -0.57 -6.66
CA VAL A 83 3.73 0.73 -7.19
C VAL A 83 5.07 1.14 -6.57
N CYS A 84 5.68 2.18 -7.15
CA CYS A 84 6.90 2.79 -6.62
C CYS A 84 6.68 4.28 -6.27
N ALA A 85 7.49 4.76 -5.34
CA ALA A 85 7.63 6.19 -5.06
C ALA A 85 9.08 6.52 -4.65
N VAL A 86 9.39 7.81 -4.46
CA VAL A 86 10.73 8.24 -4.06
C VAL A 86 11.08 7.70 -2.69
N GLY A 87 12.10 6.84 -2.65
CA GLY A 87 12.64 6.24 -1.44
C GLY A 87 14.17 6.24 -1.40
N ALA A 88 14.80 6.78 -2.46
CA ALA A 88 16.24 7.01 -2.52
C ALA A 88 16.54 8.50 -2.60
N GLY A 89 17.36 9.01 -1.68
CA GLY A 89 17.64 10.43 -1.54
C GLY A 89 16.45 11.23 -1.01
N THR A 90 15.55 10.61 -0.26
CA THR A 90 14.36 11.27 0.29
C THR A 90 14.76 12.31 1.33
N ALA A 91 14.27 13.54 1.16
CA ALA A 91 14.50 14.63 2.11
C ALA A 91 13.75 14.36 3.42
N LEU A 92 14.45 14.39 4.53
CA LEU A 92 13.98 14.12 5.87
C LEU A 92 14.45 15.21 6.84
N ILE A 93 13.75 15.35 7.96
CA ILE A 93 14.22 16.18 9.09
C ILE A 93 14.88 15.29 10.13
N ASN A 94 16.13 15.59 10.47
CA ASN A 94 16.83 14.94 11.55
C ASN A 94 16.22 15.39 12.90
N PRO A 95 15.63 14.49 13.68
CA PRO A 95 14.96 14.85 14.94
C PRO A 95 15.93 15.33 16.02
N ALA A 96 17.25 15.08 15.90
CA ALA A 96 18.24 15.47 16.89
C ALA A 96 18.67 16.93 16.77
N ASN A 97 18.65 17.51 15.56
CA ASN A 97 19.15 18.87 15.32
C ASN A 97 18.26 19.70 14.39
N ASN A 98 17.12 19.17 13.94
CA ASN A 98 16.18 19.76 12.99
C ASN A 98 16.80 20.15 11.63
N GLU A 99 17.93 19.55 11.27
CA GLU A 99 18.55 19.77 9.96
C GLU A 99 17.93 18.86 8.91
N MET A 100 17.98 19.30 7.65
CA MET A 100 17.56 18.49 6.52
C MET A 100 18.63 17.46 6.18
N ILE A 101 18.23 16.18 6.09
CA ILE A 101 19.08 15.06 5.71
C ILE A 101 18.43 14.27 4.58
N ASN A 102 19.21 13.43 3.92
CA ASN A 102 18.68 12.47 2.94
C ASN A 102 18.68 11.05 3.50
N GLY A 103 17.58 10.34 3.30
CA GLY A 103 17.43 8.95 3.68
C GLY A 103 17.13 8.03 2.51
N ASN A 104 17.46 6.74 2.67
CA ASN A 104 17.22 5.70 1.70
C ASN A 104 16.43 4.54 2.33
N GLY A 105 15.37 4.11 1.64
CA GLY A 105 14.56 2.97 2.07
C GLY A 105 13.17 2.99 1.44
N THR A 106 12.62 1.81 1.17
CA THR A 106 11.22 1.66 0.78
C THR A 106 10.26 2.16 1.88
N SER A 107 10.75 2.27 3.13
CA SER A 107 10.03 2.87 4.25
C SER A 107 9.79 4.39 4.08
N PHE A 108 10.52 5.07 3.21
CA PHE A 108 10.28 6.48 2.86
C PHE A 108 9.38 6.62 1.63
N ALA A 109 9.40 5.66 0.71
CA ALA A 109 8.49 5.60 -0.42
C ALA A 109 7.04 5.29 0.01
N CYS A 110 6.90 4.37 0.96
CA CYS A 110 5.61 3.90 1.47
C CYS A 110 4.69 5.04 1.97
N PRO A 111 5.11 5.98 2.83
CA PRO A 111 4.26 7.06 3.31
C PRO A 111 3.84 8.06 2.21
N LEU A 112 4.60 8.20 1.13
CA LEU A 112 4.20 9.03 -0.01
C LEU A 112 2.98 8.44 -0.71
N ILE A 113 2.97 7.14 -0.94
CA ILE A 113 1.80 6.44 -1.49
C ILE A 113 0.63 6.44 -0.50
N ALA A 114 0.89 6.27 0.80
CA ALA A 114 -0.14 6.37 1.82
C ALA A 114 -0.79 7.76 1.86
N GLY A 115 0.02 8.83 1.75
CA GLY A 115 -0.45 10.21 1.64
C GLY A 115 -1.28 10.45 0.37
N MET A 116 -0.79 9.98 -0.78
CA MET A 116 -1.53 10.01 -2.04
C MET A 116 -2.88 9.30 -1.92
N ALA A 117 -2.90 8.10 -1.35
CA ALA A 117 -4.11 7.31 -1.14
C ALA A 117 -5.11 8.04 -0.22
N ALA A 118 -4.63 8.67 0.85
CA ALA A 118 -5.48 9.44 1.77
C ALA A 118 -6.09 10.66 1.08
N CYS A 119 -5.31 11.43 0.30
CA CYS A 119 -5.79 12.56 -0.48
C CYS A 119 -6.83 12.12 -1.53
N LEU A 120 -6.52 11.07 -2.28
CA LEU A 120 -7.43 10.52 -3.30
C LEU A 120 -8.75 10.05 -2.66
N TRP A 121 -8.67 9.35 -1.54
CA TRP A 121 -9.86 8.85 -0.84
C TRP A 121 -10.69 9.97 -0.22
N SER A 122 -10.04 11.02 0.27
CA SER A 122 -10.73 12.24 0.71
C SER A 122 -11.51 12.92 -0.42
N ALA A 123 -10.96 12.93 -1.64
CA ALA A 123 -11.62 13.48 -2.83
C ALA A 123 -12.71 12.56 -3.40
N LEU A 124 -12.65 11.26 -3.10
CA LEU A 124 -13.61 10.23 -3.54
C LEU A 124 -14.18 9.48 -2.33
N PRO A 125 -14.97 10.14 -1.45
CA PRO A 125 -15.37 9.58 -0.15
C PRO A 125 -16.29 8.36 -0.24
N GLN A 126 -16.93 8.13 -1.39
CA GLN A 126 -17.78 6.97 -1.65
C GLN A 126 -17.03 5.75 -2.17
N ALA A 127 -15.75 5.93 -2.56
CA ALA A 127 -14.96 4.83 -3.09
C ALA A 127 -14.57 3.85 -1.97
N THR A 128 -14.56 2.58 -2.29
CA THR A 128 -14.06 1.54 -1.40
C THR A 128 -12.52 1.55 -1.34
N ASN A 129 -11.93 0.91 -0.34
CA ASN A 129 -10.48 0.73 -0.26
C ASN A 129 -9.91 0.08 -1.52
N MET A 130 -10.62 -0.90 -2.10
CA MET A 130 -10.18 -1.60 -3.30
C MET A 130 -10.29 -0.75 -4.56
N GLU A 131 -11.28 0.13 -4.66
CA GLU A 131 -11.37 1.10 -5.75
C GLU A 131 -10.26 2.14 -5.69
N ILE A 132 -9.91 2.63 -4.50
CA ILE A 132 -8.75 3.54 -4.33
C ILE A 132 -7.45 2.81 -4.71
N ARG A 133 -7.27 1.56 -4.24
CA ARG A 133 -6.14 0.73 -4.62
C ARG A 133 -6.01 0.58 -6.14
N GLU A 134 -7.10 0.21 -6.79
CA GLU A 134 -7.13 -0.03 -8.23
C GLU A 134 -6.85 1.24 -9.05
N ARG A 135 -7.37 2.39 -8.63
CA ARG A 135 -7.09 3.69 -9.25
C ARG A 135 -5.60 4.02 -9.19
N ILE A 136 -4.96 3.80 -8.02
CA ILE A 136 -3.53 4.05 -7.84
C ILE A 136 -2.72 3.12 -8.75
N ILE A 137 -3.03 1.85 -8.81
CA ILE A 137 -2.34 0.87 -9.65
C ILE A 137 -2.48 1.21 -11.14
N ARG A 138 -3.71 1.48 -11.59
CA ARG A 138 -3.99 1.76 -13.02
C ARG A 138 -3.44 3.10 -13.49
N SER A 139 -3.21 4.04 -12.58
CA SER A 139 -2.60 5.33 -12.92
C SER A 139 -1.09 5.25 -13.09
N ALA A 140 -0.47 4.12 -12.77
CA ALA A 140 0.97 3.96 -12.79
C ALA A 140 1.50 3.81 -14.23
N ASP A 141 2.68 4.39 -14.46
CA ASP A 141 3.30 4.59 -15.79
C ASP A 141 3.69 3.30 -16.51
N ARG A 142 3.72 2.16 -15.80
CA ARG A 142 4.04 0.83 -16.33
C ARG A 142 2.88 -0.16 -16.23
N TYR A 143 1.66 0.33 -16.05
CA TYR A 143 0.49 -0.53 -15.85
C TYR A 143 0.33 -1.62 -16.92
N ALA A 144 0.60 -1.29 -18.19
CA ALA A 144 0.48 -2.23 -19.31
C ALA A 144 1.61 -3.26 -19.40
N GLN A 145 2.77 -2.97 -18.78
CA GLN A 145 3.96 -3.83 -18.81
C GLN A 145 4.66 -3.77 -17.44
N PRO A 146 4.15 -4.47 -16.43
CA PRO A 146 4.73 -4.45 -15.10
C PRO A 146 6.11 -5.13 -15.08
N HIS A 147 6.94 -4.70 -14.13
CA HIS A 147 8.32 -5.16 -13.96
C HIS A 147 8.55 -5.65 -12.52
N GLU A 148 9.42 -6.62 -12.33
CA GLU A 148 9.66 -7.25 -11.02
C GLU A 148 10.15 -6.33 -9.92
N GLN A 149 10.77 -5.17 -10.24
CA GLN A 149 11.17 -4.16 -9.25
C GLN A 149 10.28 -2.93 -9.23
N TYR A 150 9.76 -2.52 -10.39
CA TYR A 150 8.88 -1.35 -10.49
C TYR A 150 7.41 -1.68 -10.22
N GLY A 151 7.04 -2.96 -10.30
CA GLY A 151 5.64 -3.34 -10.33
C GLY A 151 4.91 -2.68 -11.49
N TYR A 152 3.78 -2.05 -11.22
CA TYR A 152 3.06 -1.25 -12.21
C TYR A 152 3.66 0.16 -12.42
N GLY A 153 4.72 0.52 -11.68
CA GLY A 153 5.44 1.78 -11.87
C GLY A 153 5.07 2.87 -10.87
N ILE A 154 5.27 4.12 -11.28
CA ILE A 154 5.03 5.31 -10.47
C ILE A 154 3.62 5.82 -10.76
N PRO A 155 2.72 5.90 -9.75
CA PRO A 155 1.35 6.31 -9.96
C PRO A 155 1.22 7.83 -10.16
N ASP A 156 0.23 8.24 -10.98
CA ASP A 156 -0.19 9.61 -11.20
C ASP A 156 -1.49 9.90 -10.44
N ALA A 157 -1.43 10.82 -9.48
CA ALA A 157 -2.57 11.17 -8.62
C ALA A 157 -3.74 11.80 -9.39
N TRP A 158 -3.42 12.63 -10.41
CA TRP A 158 -4.43 13.30 -11.22
C TRP A 158 -5.14 12.32 -12.13
N LEU A 159 -4.38 11.40 -12.75
CA LEU A 159 -4.95 10.33 -13.55
C LEU A 159 -5.83 9.41 -12.68
N ALA A 160 -5.35 9.01 -11.48
CA ALA A 160 -6.12 8.19 -10.54
C ALA A 160 -7.45 8.83 -10.14
N TYR A 161 -7.46 10.15 -9.93
CA TYR A 161 -8.68 10.90 -9.58
C TYR A 161 -9.68 10.94 -10.75
N ASN A 162 -9.22 11.28 -11.96
CA ASN A 162 -10.10 11.47 -13.12
C ASN A 162 -10.52 10.16 -13.82
N MET A 163 -9.93 9.05 -13.45
CA MET A 163 -10.20 7.75 -14.05
C MET A 163 -11.65 7.30 -13.84
N GLN A 164 -12.30 6.88 -14.93
CA GLN A 164 -13.57 6.17 -14.86
C GLN A 164 -13.28 4.68 -14.67
N LEU A 165 -13.50 4.14 -13.49
CA LEU A 165 -13.51 2.69 -13.32
C LEU A 165 -14.85 2.17 -13.84
N SER A 166 -14.82 1.27 -14.81
CA SER A 166 -16.04 0.56 -15.22
C SER A 166 -16.59 -0.19 -13.99
N THR A 167 -17.84 0.06 -13.67
CA THR A 167 -18.56 -0.41 -12.47
C THR A 167 -18.76 -1.94 -12.40
N ASN A 168 -18.05 -2.72 -13.22
CA ASN A 168 -18.13 -4.19 -13.24
C ASN A 168 -17.20 -4.89 -12.23
N LEU A 169 -16.51 -4.16 -11.35
CA LEU A 169 -15.88 -4.76 -10.19
C LEU A 169 -17.00 -5.11 -9.21
N GLN A 170 -17.57 -6.31 -9.35
CA GLN A 170 -18.37 -6.91 -8.30
C GLN A 170 -17.52 -6.86 -7.03
N PRO A 171 -18.01 -6.33 -5.91
CA PRO A 171 -17.29 -6.41 -4.65
C PRO A 171 -17.01 -7.89 -4.37
N ILE A 172 -15.74 -8.28 -4.37
CA ILE A 172 -15.29 -9.66 -4.10
C ILE A 172 -15.74 -10.08 -2.69
N TYR A 173 -16.16 -9.13 -1.89
CA TYR A 173 -16.78 -9.34 -0.58
C TYR A 173 -18.00 -8.42 -0.46
N SER A 174 -19.13 -8.99 -0.05
CA SER A 174 -20.26 -8.19 0.39
C SER A 174 -19.74 -7.19 1.42
N ALA A 175 -19.82 -5.90 1.09
CA ALA A 175 -19.46 -4.85 2.02
C ALA A 175 -20.21 -5.14 3.33
N SER A 176 -19.46 -5.48 4.39
CA SER A 176 -20.02 -5.31 5.71
C SER A 176 -20.40 -3.82 5.73
N THR A 177 -21.62 -3.51 6.07
CA THR A 177 -22.20 -2.18 6.13
C THR A 177 -21.54 -1.36 7.25
N ALA A 178 -20.20 -1.26 7.19
CA ALA A 178 -19.43 -0.45 8.11
C ALA A 178 -19.34 0.96 7.52
N GLU A 179 -19.95 1.90 8.23
CA GLU A 179 -19.94 3.31 7.90
C GLU A 179 -18.90 4.02 8.75
N LYS A 180 -18.10 4.88 8.12
CA LYS A 180 -17.15 5.74 8.82
C LYS A 180 -17.80 7.07 9.10
N ILE A 181 -17.86 7.48 10.37
CA ILE A 181 -18.32 8.80 10.76
C ILE A 181 -17.22 9.57 11.49
N VAL A 182 -17.23 10.90 11.33
CA VAL A 182 -16.40 11.81 12.10
C VAL A 182 -17.34 12.61 13.01
N LYS A 183 -17.14 12.52 14.32
CA LYS A 183 -17.88 13.27 15.31
C LYS A 183 -16.92 13.85 16.35
N ASP A 184 -17.04 15.14 16.63
CA ASP A 184 -16.19 15.86 17.61
C ASP A 184 -14.68 15.68 17.36
N GLY A 185 -14.26 15.64 16.08
CA GLY A 185 -12.87 15.45 15.68
C GLY A 185 -12.34 14.00 15.81
N HIS A 186 -13.19 13.05 16.21
CA HIS A 186 -12.86 11.63 16.34
C HIS A 186 -13.48 10.80 15.22
N ILE A 187 -12.73 9.79 14.77
CA ILE A 187 -13.21 8.85 13.75
C ILE A 187 -13.82 7.63 14.44
N TYR A 188 -15.04 7.28 14.03
CA TYR A 188 -15.76 6.09 14.48
C TYR A 188 -16.12 5.21 13.29
N ILE A 189 -16.22 3.91 13.53
CA ILE A 189 -16.68 2.91 12.56
C ILE A 189 -18.02 2.36 13.06
N ILE A 190 -19.07 2.54 12.28
CA ILE A 190 -20.37 1.93 12.54
C ILE A 190 -20.46 0.63 11.75
N ASN A 191 -20.66 -0.48 12.41
CA ASN A 191 -20.88 -1.77 11.77
C ASN A 191 -22.10 -2.45 12.38
N LYS A 192 -23.10 -2.76 11.56
CA LYS A 192 -24.38 -3.36 11.99
C LYS A 192 -25.03 -2.60 13.17
N GLY A 193 -25.02 -1.25 13.10
CA GLY A 193 -25.58 -0.38 14.11
C GLY A 193 -24.78 -0.28 15.42
N GLN A 194 -23.57 -0.86 15.48
CA GLN A 194 -22.66 -0.75 16.62
C GLN A 194 -21.51 0.19 16.28
N ILE A 195 -21.14 1.05 17.23
CA ILE A 195 -20.09 2.05 17.07
C ILE A 195 -18.78 1.52 17.68
N TYR A 196 -17.69 1.68 16.94
CA TYR A 196 -16.34 1.28 17.35
C TYR A 196 -15.38 2.46 17.20
N ASN A 197 -14.38 2.57 18.07
CA ASN A 197 -13.27 3.49 17.88
C ASN A 197 -12.23 2.90 16.90
N LEU A 198 -11.20 3.68 16.56
CA LEU A 198 -10.12 3.24 15.66
C LEU A 198 -9.31 2.03 16.19
N LEU A 199 -9.36 1.76 17.48
CA LEU A 199 -8.72 0.59 18.11
C LEU A 199 -9.59 -0.67 18.05
N GLY A 200 -10.80 -0.56 17.47
CA GLY A 200 -11.76 -1.65 17.39
C GLY A 200 -12.57 -1.89 18.69
N ASN A 201 -12.45 -1.02 19.67
CA ASN A 201 -13.24 -1.09 20.89
C ASN A 201 -14.65 -0.59 20.65
N LYS A 202 -15.65 -1.36 21.08
CA LYS A 202 -17.06 -0.95 21.02
C LYS A 202 -17.28 0.22 21.98
N ILE A 203 -17.99 1.22 21.49
CA ILE A 203 -18.42 2.39 22.27
C ILE A 203 -19.92 2.25 22.53
N ASN A 204 -20.30 2.39 23.77
CA ASN A 204 -21.71 2.35 24.21
C ASN A 204 -22.36 3.73 24.02
#